data_4b4acc35e144bebae8f40430fa63450b
#
_entry.id   4b4acc35e144bebae8f40430fa63450b
#
_cell.length_a   1.000
_cell.length_b   1.000
_cell.length_c   1.000
_cell.angle_alpha   90.00
_cell.angle_beta   90.00
_cell.angle_gamma   90.00
#
_symmetry.space_group_name_H-M   'P 1'
#
loop_
_entity.id
_entity.type
_entity.pdbx_description
1 polymer ?
#
loop_
_entity_poly.entity_id
_entity_poly.type
_entity_poly.pdbx_seq_one_letter_code
_entity_poly.pdbx_strand_id
1 'polypeptide(L)'
;RTEAEIDEAKNVNLDELLDNMARNDNIPEASADDTNRSLDESGEWLVMMGVCTHLGCVPLGDGAGEFNGWFCPCHGSHYDTSGRIRKGPAPENLAVPPAVFVDDTTIKLG
;
A
#
# COMPACT_ATOMS: atom_id res chain seq x y z
N ARG A 1 2.08 0.60 11.23
CA ARG A 1 1.51 1.96 11.17
C ARG A 1 0.96 2.36 12.53
N THR A 2 0.88 3.65 12.78
CA THR A 2 0.21 4.20 13.96
C THR A 2 -1.31 4.17 13.78
N GLU A 3 -2.05 4.29 14.88
CA GLU A 3 -3.52 4.37 14.82
C GLU A 3 -4.00 5.55 13.97
N ALA A 4 -3.33 6.71 14.05
CA ALA A 4 -3.67 7.88 13.26
C ALA A 4 -3.46 7.63 11.76
N GLU A 5 -2.40 6.95 11.38
CA GLU A 5 -2.13 6.59 9.98
C GLU A 5 -3.18 5.60 9.44
N ILE A 6 -3.58 4.64 10.26
CA ILE A 6 -4.62 3.67 9.91
C ILE A 6 -5.96 4.38 9.69
N ASP A 7 -6.35 5.25 10.61
CA ASP A 7 -7.61 5.99 10.52
C ASP A 7 -7.65 6.90 9.27
N GLU A 8 -6.57 7.59 9.00
CA GLU A 8 -6.45 8.42 7.80
C GLU A 8 -6.60 7.59 6.52
N ALA A 9 -5.94 6.44 6.47
CA ALA A 9 -6.02 5.54 5.32
C ALA A 9 -7.42 4.97 5.11
N LYS A 10 -8.14 4.63 6.18
CA LYS A 10 -9.50 4.11 6.11
C LYS A 10 -10.53 5.14 5.68
N ASN A 11 -10.26 6.42 5.92
CA ASN A 11 -11.18 7.51 5.60
C ASN A 11 -11.01 8.05 4.18
N VAL A 12 -10.08 7.52 3.40
CA VAL A 12 -9.91 7.92 2.01
C VAL A 12 -11.12 7.46 1.17
N ASN A 13 -11.69 8.36 0.39
CA ASN A 13 -12.77 8.03 -0.54
C ASN A 13 -12.21 7.19 -1.70
N LEU A 14 -12.69 5.97 -1.85
CA LEU A 14 -12.22 5.06 -2.89
C LEU A 14 -12.44 5.59 -4.31
N ASP A 15 -13.46 6.41 -4.51
CA ASP A 15 -13.74 7.02 -5.82
C ASP A 15 -12.68 8.06 -6.24
N GLU A 16 -11.89 8.54 -5.30
CA GLU A 16 -10.81 9.49 -5.56
C GLU A 16 -9.48 8.81 -5.85
N LEU A 17 -9.40 7.50 -5.70
CA LEU A 17 -8.18 6.76 -5.95
C LEU A 17 -7.92 6.58 -7.45
N LEU A 18 -6.65 6.68 -7.85
CA LEU A 18 -6.23 6.47 -9.24
C LEU A 18 -6.35 4.98 -9.63
N ASP A 19 -6.11 4.09 -8.68
CA ASP A 19 -6.32 2.64 -8.82
C ASP A 19 -7.18 2.18 -7.66
N ASN A 20 -8.40 1.74 -7.93
CA ASN A 20 -9.33 1.32 -6.88
C ASN A 20 -9.33 -0.18 -6.59
N MET A 21 -8.31 -0.90 -7.10
CA MET A 21 -8.10 -2.32 -6.82
C MET A 21 -7.06 -2.52 -5.73
N ALA A 22 -7.29 -3.49 -4.85
CA ALA A 22 -6.35 -3.77 -3.74
C ALA A 22 -4.99 -4.27 -4.22
N ARG A 23 -4.91 -4.90 -5.38
CA ARG A 23 -3.69 -5.54 -5.88
C ARG A 23 -3.08 -6.51 -4.88
N ASN A 24 -3.96 -7.25 -4.18
CA ASN A 24 -3.60 -8.22 -3.17
C ASN A 24 -3.83 -9.62 -3.73
N ASP A 25 -2.75 -10.39 -3.86
CA ASP A 25 -2.81 -11.75 -4.44
C ASP A 25 -3.67 -12.73 -3.64
N ASN A 26 -3.91 -12.45 -2.36
CA ASN A 26 -4.79 -13.27 -1.52
C ASN A 26 -6.28 -13.04 -1.80
N ILE A 27 -6.64 -11.86 -2.31
CA ILE A 27 -8.01 -11.43 -2.62
C ILE A 27 -8.01 -10.60 -3.92
N PRO A 28 -7.75 -11.22 -5.08
CA PRO A 28 -7.40 -10.49 -6.31
C PRO A 28 -8.47 -9.54 -6.84
N GLU A 29 -9.73 -9.72 -6.47
CA GLU A 29 -10.83 -8.86 -6.96
C GLU A 29 -11.26 -7.79 -5.96
N ALA A 30 -10.60 -7.69 -4.80
CA ALA A 30 -10.97 -6.75 -3.75
C ALA A 30 -10.68 -5.31 -4.14
N SER A 31 -11.46 -4.38 -3.58
CA SER A 31 -11.23 -2.93 -3.73
C SER A 31 -10.02 -2.47 -2.93
N ALA A 32 -9.53 -1.26 -3.23
CA ALA A 32 -8.36 -0.67 -2.57
C ALA A 32 -8.65 -0.12 -1.16
N ASP A 33 -9.73 -0.53 -0.53
CA ASP A 33 -9.98 -0.23 0.88
C ASP A 33 -8.77 -0.67 1.71
N ASP A 34 -8.38 0.13 2.69
CA ASP A 34 -7.22 -0.15 3.52
C ASP A 34 -7.27 -1.53 4.18
N THR A 35 -8.46 -1.98 4.59
CA THR A 35 -8.63 -3.30 5.20
C THR A 35 -8.29 -4.46 4.25
N ASN A 36 -8.39 -4.24 2.95
CA ASN A 36 -8.04 -5.24 1.93
C ASN A 36 -6.55 -5.23 1.59
N ARG A 37 -5.78 -4.30 2.15
CA ARG A 37 -4.35 -4.19 1.89
C ARG A 37 -3.50 -4.52 3.10
N SER A 38 -4.05 -4.42 4.30
CA SER A 38 -3.33 -4.76 5.53
C SER A 38 -3.26 -6.26 5.76
N LEU A 39 -2.21 -6.69 6.47
CA LEU A 39 -1.97 -8.11 6.75
C LEU A 39 -2.86 -8.62 7.88
N ASP A 40 -3.22 -7.77 8.81
CA ASP A 40 -4.01 -8.11 10.00
C ASP A 40 -5.25 -7.21 10.15
N GLU A 41 -6.18 -7.63 10.99
CA GLU A 41 -7.43 -6.90 11.21
C GLU A 41 -7.23 -5.52 11.85
N SER A 42 -6.15 -5.35 12.60
CA SER A 42 -5.85 -4.05 13.23
C SER A 42 -5.43 -3.00 12.20
N GLY A 43 -4.93 -3.43 11.04
CA GLY A 43 -4.39 -2.53 10.03
C GLY A 43 -2.98 -2.02 10.33
N GLU A 44 -2.38 -2.48 11.42
CA GLU A 44 -1.06 -2.02 11.85
C GLU A 44 0.05 -2.48 10.90
N TRP A 45 -0.08 -3.66 10.34
CA TRP A 45 0.94 -4.31 9.52
C TRP A 45 0.55 -4.39 8.05
N LEU A 46 1.48 -3.96 7.20
CA LEU A 46 1.37 -4.03 5.74
C LEU A 46 2.63 -4.70 5.19
N VAL A 47 2.44 -5.60 4.25
CA VAL A 47 3.54 -6.19 3.49
C VAL A 47 3.28 -5.91 2.02
N MET A 48 4.19 -5.19 1.38
CA MET A 48 4.04 -4.78 -0.01
C MET A 48 5.33 -4.99 -0.77
N MET A 49 5.22 -5.18 -2.07
CA MET A 49 6.39 -5.21 -2.95
C MET A 49 6.95 -3.80 -3.06
N GLY A 50 8.21 -3.62 -2.71
CA GLY A 50 8.90 -2.32 -2.77
C GLY A 50 9.35 -1.97 -4.19
N VAL A 51 8.42 -2.00 -5.14
CA VAL A 51 8.69 -1.77 -6.56
C VAL A 51 7.63 -0.83 -7.10
N CYS A 52 8.05 0.33 -7.61
CA CYS A 52 7.16 1.28 -8.26
C CYS A 52 6.50 0.64 -9.48
N THR A 53 5.18 0.72 -9.57
CA THR A 53 4.41 0.08 -10.63
C THR A 53 4.56 0.76 -12.00
N HIS A 54 5.24 1.91 -12.06
CA HIS A 54 5.51 2.59 -13.33
C HIS A 54 6.65 1.91 -14.11
N LEU A 55 7.90 1.97 -13.61
CA LEU A 55 9.07 1.40 -14.29
C LEU A 55 9.99 0.58 -13.36
N GLY A 56 9.50 0.16 -12.21
CA GLY A 56 10.25 -0.76 -11.34
C GLY A 56 11.29 -0.13 -10.42
N CYS A 57 11.31 1.20 -10.26
CA CYS A 57 12.18 1.84 -9.29
C CYS A 57 11.74 1.52 -7.86
N VAL A 58 12.66 1.61 -6.90
CA VAL A 58 12.36 1.37 -5.49
C VAL A 58 11.85 2.65 -4.84
N PRO A 59 10.59 2.70 -4.35
CA PRO A 59 10.08 3.88 -3.65
C PRO A 59 10.78 4.11 -2.32
N LEU A 60 10.94 5.38 -1.94
CA LEU A 60 11.45 5.77 -0.64
C LEU A 60 10.32 5.78 0.38
N GLY A 61 10.56 5.18 1.55
CA GLY A 61 9.57 5.10 2.63
C GLY A 61 9.73 6.18 3.69
N ASP A 62 9.35 5.85 4.92
CA ASP A 62 9.44 6.70 6.12
C ASP A 62 8.69 8.04 5.99
N GLY A 63 7.47 7.98 5.47
CA GLY A 63 6.63 9.16 5.33
C GLY A 63 7.03 10.07 4.18
N ALA A 64 7.75 9.55 3.19
CA ALA A 64 8.15 10.31 2.02
C ALA A 64 6.94 10.69 1.15
N GLY A 65 7.09 11.79 0.40
CA GLY A 65 6.06 12.29 -0.50
C GLY A 65 4.95 13.07 0.20
N GLU A 66 3.93 13.43 -0.55
CA GLU A 66 2.85 14.31 -0.06
C GLU A 66 1.80 13.57 0.78
N PHE A 67 1.81 12.24 0.78
CA PHE A 67 0.78 11.41 1.43
C PHE A 67 1.31 10.57 2.58
N ASN A 68 2.47 10.93 3.11
CA ASN A 68 3.12 10.29 4.28
C ASN A 68 3.42 8.79 4.11
N GLY A 69 3.48 8.31 2.88
CA GLY A 69 3.75 6.91 2.58
C GLY A 69 5.09 6.72 1.87
N TRP A 70 5.05 6.55 0.56
CA TRP A 70 6.24 6.32 -0.25
C TRP A 70 6.32 7.31 -1.41
N PHE A 71 7.53 7.62 -1.82
CA PHE A 71 7.79 8.48 -2.98
C PHE A 71 8.80 7.81 -3.91
N CYS A 72 8.44 7.67 -5.18
CA CYS A 72 9.36 7.17 -6.20
C CYS A 72 10.04 8.34 -6.89
N PRO A 73 11.37 8.55 -6.69
CA PRO A 73 12.06 9.71 -7.25
C PRO A 73 12.31 9.63 -8.76
N CYS A 74 12.15 8.45 -9.35
CA CYS A 74 12.42 8.27 -10.79
C CYS A 74 11.49 9.12 -11.65
N HIS A 75 10.20 9.15 -11.34
CA HIS A 75 9.20 9.89 -12.13
C HIS A 75 8.16 10.61 -11.26
N GLY A 76 8.37 10.69 -9.95
CA GLY A 76 7.54 11.47 -9.06
C GLY A 76 6.21 10.84 -8.64
N SER A 77 6.13 9.52 -8.56
CA SER A 77 4.95 8.85 -8.03
C SER A 77 4.88 8.93 -6.51
N HIS A 78 3.71 9.29 -5.96
CA HIS A 78 3.45 9.38 -4.52
C HIS A 78 2.46 8.32 -4.10
N TYR A 79 2.78 7.58 -3.05
CA TYR A 79 1.91 6.56 -2.46
C TYR A 79 1.54 6.95 -1.03
N ASP A 80 0.33 6.58 -0.60
CA ASP A 80 -0.10 6.82 0.78
C ASP A 80 0.42 5.74 1.75
N THR A 81 0.00 5.81 3.03
CA THR A 81 0.44 4.85 4.05
C THR A 81 -0.07 3.43 3.81
N SER A 82 -1.05 3.26 2.93
CA SER A 82 -1.56 1.95 2.49
C SER A 82 -0.87 1.47 1.20
N GLY A 83 0.08 2.24 0.66
CA GLY A 83 0.76 1.91 -0.59
C GLY A 83 -0.09 2.14 -1.83
N ARG A 84 -1.16 2.92 -1.74
CA ARG A 84 -2.01 3.25 -2.88
C ARG A 84 -1.44 4.45 -3.64
N ILE A 85 -1.45 4.36 -4.98
CA ILE A 85 -0.98 5.48 -5.80
C ILE A 85 -1.94 6.66 -5.69
N ARG A 86 -1.39 7.83 -5.36
CA ARG A 86 -2.18 9.04 -5.16
C ARG A 86 -1.82 10.15 -6.14
N LYS A 87 -0.60 10.16 -6.67
CA LYS A 87 -0.11 11.18 -7.58
C LYS A 87 1.06 10.63 -8.38
N GLY A 88 1.12 11.00 -9.64
CA GLY A 88 2.24 10.65 -10.51
C GLY A 88 1.87 9.58 -11.55
N PRO A 89 2.86 9.12 -12.34
CA PRO A 89 2.61 8.28 -13.51
C PRO A 89 2.37 6.80 -13.23
N ALA A 90 2.62 6.32 -11.99
CA ALA A 90 2.42 4.89 -11.70
C ALA A 90 0.96 4.48 -11.89
N PRO A 91 0.68 3.39 -12.63
CA PRO A 91 -0.69 3.01 -12.98
C PRO A 91 -1.42 2.23 -11.88
N GLU A 92 -0.71 1.61 -10.95
CA GLU A 92 -1.29 0.71 -9.96
C GLU A 92 -0.77 0.99 -8.55
N ASN A 93 -1.55 0.57 -7.56
CA ASN A 93 -1.12 0.53 -6.16
C ASN A 93 0.06 -0.46 -6.03
N LEU A 94 0.88 -0.28 -4.99
CA LEU A 94 1.95 -1.24 -4.71
C LEU A 94 1.35 -2.63 -4.48
N ALA A 95 1.95 -3.66 -5.08
CA ALA A 95 1.43 -5.03 -4.97
C ALA A 95 1.55 -5.57 -3.55
N VAL A 96 0.51 -6.24 -3.09
CA VAL A 96 0.49 -6.95 -1.81
C VAL A 96 0.72 -8.43 -2.10
N PRO A 97 1.89 -8.99 -1.76
CA PRO A 97 2.18 -10.39 -2.03
C PRO A 97 1.44 -11.32 -1.07
N PRO A 98 1.34 -12.62 -1.36
CA PRO A 98 0.84 -13.58 -0.39
C PRO A 98 1.70 -13.54 0.87
N ALA A 99 1.06 -13.31 2.02
CA ALA A 99 1.74 -13.21 3.31
C ALA A 99 0.78 -13.56 4.44
N VAL A 100 1.27 -14.23 5.48
CA VAL A 100 0.48 -14.55 6.68
C VAL A 100 1.36 -14.45 7.92
N PHE A 101 0.76 -14.14 9.07
CA PHE A 101 1.42 -14.32 10.35
C PHE A 101 1.43 -15.82 10.69
N VAL A 102 2.60 -16.36 11.00
CA VAL A 102 2.73 -17.74 11.53
C VAL A 102 2.74 -17.75 13.06
N ASP A 103 3.15 -16.63 13.67
CA ASP A 103 3.06 -16.34 15.10
C ASP A 103 3.14 -14.82 15.29
N ASP A 104 3.18 -14.33 16.56
CA ASP A 104 3.14 -12.90 16.86
C ASP A 104 4.34 -12.11 16.33
N THR A 105 5.43 -12.80 15.96
CA THR A 105 6.68 -12.14 15.57
C THR A 105 7.20 -12.57 14.21
N THR A 106 6.49 -13.48 13.52
CA THR A 106 6.97 -14.08 12.26
C THR A 106 5.93 -14.00 11.17
N ILE A 107 6.33 -13.47 10.01
CA ILE A 107 5.50 -13.40 8.81
C ILE A 107 6.10 -14.35 7.76
N LYS A 108 5.24 -15.19 7.18
CA LYS A 108 5.61 -16.04 6.05
C LYS A 108 5.22 -15.36 4.75
N LEU A 109 6.14 -15.23 3.82
CA LEU A 109 5.92 -14.71 2.47
C LEU A 109 5.80 -15.86 1.47
N GLY A 110 4.83 -15.76 0.59
CA GLY A 110 4.66 -16.74 -0.47
C GLY A 110 3.55 -17.73 -0.29
#